data_24719c6713ceea6451fa1b7e52920f6f
#
_entry.id   24719c6713ceea6451fa1b7e52920f6f
#
_cell.length_a   1.000
_cell.length_b   1.000
_cell.length_c   1.000
_cell.angle_alpha   90.00
_cell.angle_beta   90.00
_cell.angle_gamma   90.00
#
_symmetry.space_group_name_H-M   'P 1'
#
loop_
_entity.id
_entity.type
_entity.pdbx_description
1 polymer ?
#
loop_
_entity_poly.entity_id
_entity_poly.type
_entity_poly.pdbx_seq_one_letter_code
_entity_poly.pdbx_strand_id
1 'polypeptide(L)'
;MASGWISRIAVGSVLAMMPGLLLAAPARDKAADSSSAASATTVEMFQAMKEGQIEVKLIPKDSTESRVLITNKTDQPLSIKLPSTFAGVPVLAQAAGAGGGRSGNQNQSTGGGMDLFGGGGGGGGGGGFFNIAPERVGQLKVTTVCLEHGKKEPHAAVPYEIKPLEEVSQKPEVQELCRMLGAGKIPQRVAQVAAWHLNNDMSWDQLANKQLRFANGSTAPYFSPQEIQAALRVVAMAHALVQEKNSAQPTSEKKGSLSQ
;
A
#
# COMPACT_ATOMS: atom_id res chain seq x y z
N MET A 1 -27.43 4.23 -63.99
CA MET A 1 -27.75 5.57 -64.54
C MET A 1 -26.85 6.52 -63.84
N ALA A 2 -25.89 6.95 -64.58
CA ALA A 2 -25.46 8.27 -64.98
C ALA A 2 -24.71 9.02 -63.90
N SER A 3 -23.43 9.13 -64.10
CA SER A 3 -22.67 10.29 -64.63
C SER A 3 -22.37 11.31 -63.55
N GLY A 4 -21.12 11.60 -63.14
CA GLY A 4 -19.97 11.98 -63.89
C GLY A 4 -19.81 13.50 -63.73
N TRP A 5 -18.71 14.03 -63.25
CA TRP A 5 -17.95 15.07 -63.95
C TRP A 5 -16.62 15.41 -63.24
N ILE A 6 -15.63 15.35 -64.07
CA ILE A 6 -14.24 15.75 -63.86
C ILE A 6 -14.17 17.26 -64.13
N SER A 7 -13.37 18.00 -63.34
CA SER A 7 -12.78 19.22 -63.86
C SER A 7 -11.38 19.45 -63.26
N ARG A 8 -10.38 19.29 -64.12
CA ARG A 8 -8.98 19.70 -63.94
C ARG A 8 -8.86 21.18 -64.30
N ILE A 9 -8.20 21.94 -63.44
CA ILE A 9 -7.53 23.16 -63.91
C ILE A 9 -6.14 23.21 -63.30
N ALA A 10 -5.14 23.13 -64.18
CA ALA A 10 -3.75 23.45 -63.94
C ALA A 10 -3.51 24.90 -64.36
N VAL A 11 -2.50 25.53 -63.85
CA VAL A 11 -1.70 26.71 -64.28
C VAL A 11 -1.33 27.46 -63.00
N GLY A 12 -0.13 27.86 -62.68
CA GLY A 12 1.12 28.02 -63.33
C GLY A 12 2.14 28.50 -62.31
N SER A 13 3.37 28.15 -62.54
CA SER A 13 4.56 28.53 -61.80
C SER A 13 4.84 30.03 -61.81
N VAL A 14 5.17 30.61 -60.65
CA VAL A 14 6.04 31.80 -60.60
C VAL A 14 7.09 31.59 -59.53
N LEU A 15 8.30 31.42 -59.97
CA LEU A 15 9.52 31.34 -59.21
C LEU A 15 9.97 32.77 -58.89
N ALA A 16 9.91 33.21 -57.64
CA ALA A 16 10.55 34.44 -57.20
C ALA A 16 11.61 34.10 -56.15
N MET A 17 12.87 34.14 -56.62
CA MET A 17 14.06 34.15 -55.76
C MET A 17 14.13 35.46 -55.00
N MET A 18 14.15 35.41 -53.67
CA MET A 18 14.68 36.49 -52.84
C MET A 18 15.79 35.95 -51.95
N PRO A 19 16.92 36.67 -51.84
CA PRO A 19 18.05 36.21 -51.02
C PRO A 19 17.77 36.38 -49.55
N GLY A 20 17.96 35.27 -48.81
CA GLY A 20 17.76 35.19 -47.37
C GLY A 20 18.81 35.97 -46.58
N LEU A 21 18.35 36.82 -45.72
CA LEU A 21 19.13 37.38 -44.63
C LEU A 21 19.13 36.36 -43.50
N LEU A 22 20.22 35.63 -43.26
CA LEU A 22 20.44 34.79 -42.10
C LEU A 22 20.59 35.71 -40.87
N LEU A 23 19.51 35.91 -40.12
CA LEU A 23 19.63 36.32 -38.73
C LEU A 23 19.93 35.05 -37.89
N ALA A 24 21.18 34.92 -37.47
CA ALA A 24 21.57 33.97 -36.46
C ALA A 24 20.90 34.36 -35.15
N ALA A 25 19.92 33.60 -34.73
CA ALA A 25 19.38 33.67 -33.35
C ALA A 25 20.46 33.17 -32.39
N PRO A 26 20.72 33.87 -31.28
CA PRO A 26 21.63 33.35 -30.28
C PRO A 26 21.06 32.05 -29.72
N ALA A 27 21.84 30.97 -29.83
CA ALA A 27 21.60 29.74 -29.11
C ALA A 27 21.51 30.09 -27.61
N ARG A 28 20.30 30.01 -27.04
CA ARG A 28 20.15 29.96 -25.59
C ARG A 28 20.76 28.63 -25.20
N ASP A 29 21.99 28.67 -24.73
CA ASP A 29 22.55 27.64 -23.87
C ASP A 29 21.59 27.46 -22.70
N LYS A 30 20.75 26.44 -22.79
CA LYS A 30 20.06 25.90 -21.64
C LYS A 30 21.16 25.22 -20.84
N ALA A 31 21.83 26.05 -20.00
CA ALA A 31 22.60 25.52 -18.89
C ALA A 31 21.67 24.53 -18.21
N ALA A 32 21.91 23.26 -18.44
CA ALA A 32 21.38 22.22 -17.61
C ALA A 32 21.92 22.52 -16.20
N ASP A 33 21.06 23.13 -15.41
CA ASP A 33 21.24 23.24 -13.99
C ASP A 33 21.35 21.80 -13.46
N SER A 34 22.56 21.25 -13.50
CA SER A 34 22.95 20.09 -12.75
C SER A 34 23.02 20.56 -11.29
N SER A 35 21.84 20.89 -10.74
CA SER A 35 21.67 20.99 -9.32
C SER A 35 22.15 19.64 -8.78
N SER A 36 23.29 19.66 -8.10
CA SER A 36 23.84 18.62 -7.27
C SER A 36 22.65 17.91 -6.62
N ALA A 37 22.32 16.72 -7.10
CA ALA A 37 21.33 15.87 -6.48
C ALA A 37 21.93 15.53 -5.11
N ALA A 38 21.55 16.32 -4.09
CA ALA A 38 21.88 16.02 -2.71
C ALA A 38 21.43 14.58 -2.50
N SER A 39 22.38 13.70 -2.23
CA SER A 39 22.07 12.27 -2.06
C SER A 39 21.09 12.15 -0.92
N ALA A 40 19.88 11.67 -1.23
CA ALA A 40 18.83 11.52 -0.22
C ALA A 40 19.31 10.60 0.88
N THR A 41 19.18 11.03 2.12
CA THR A 41 19.53 10.23 3.30
C THR A 41 18.52 9.08 3.40
N THR A 42 19.02 7.85 3.47
CA THR A 42 18.18 6.67 3.63
C THR A 42 17.82 6.46 5.10
N VAL A 43 16.52 6.36 5.38
CA VAL A 43 15.98 6.14 6.74
C VAL A 43 14.93 5.02 6.70
N GLU A 44 14.81 4.27 7.80
CA GLU A 44 13.73 3.29 7.97
C GLU A 44 12.48 3.99 8.51
N MET A 45 11.28 3.66 7.98
CA MET A 45 10.06 4.42 8.24
C MET A 45 9.71 4.53 9.74
N PHE A 46 9.64 3.41 10.46
CA PHE A 46 9.27 3.45 11.87
C PHE A 46 10.34 4.10 12.76
N GLN A 47 11.61 3.95 12.39
CA GLN A 47 12.70 4.63 13.10
C GLN A 47 12.64 6.13 12.86
N ALA A 48 12.47 6.57 11.62
CA ALA A 48 12.36 7.99 11.28
C ALA A 48 11.12 8.66 11.93
N MET A 49 10.01 7.91 12.11
CA MET A 49 8.85 8.37 12.88
C MET A 49 9.22 8.60 14.36
N LYS A 50 9.94 7.67 15.00
CA LYS A 50 10.37 7.79 16.40
C LYS A 50 11.34 8.96 16.61
N GLU A 51 12.19 9.23 15.63
CA GLU A 51 13.15 10.32 15.62
C GLU A 51 12.52 11.68 15.24
N GLY A 52 11.23 11.69 14.85
CA GLY A 52 10.53 12.92 14.44
C GLY A 52 10.96 13.46 13.08
N GLN A 53 11.73 12.71 12.29
CA GLN A 53 12.16 13.09 10.94
C GLN A 53 11.00 13.09 9.95
N ILE A 54 10.04 12.20 10.15
CA ILE A 54 8.83 12.10 9.34
C ILE A 54 7.58 12.00 10.22
N GLU A 55 6.47 12.48 9.67
CA GLU A 55 5.13 12.23 10.22
C GLU A 55 4.36 11.32 9.24
N VAL A 56 3.78 10.25 9.74
CA VAL A 56 3.01 9.31 8.93
C VAL A 56 1.57 9.27 9.41
N LYS A 57 0.62 9.48 8.49
CA LYS A 57 -0.83 9.38 8.75
C LYS A 57 -1.42 8.27 7.90
N LEU A 58 -2.14 7.36 8.52
CA LEU A 58 -2.95 6.36 7.84
C LEU A 58 -4.41 6.82 7.80
N ILE A 59 -4.97 6.85 6.61
CA ILE A 59 -6.36 7.24 6.37
C ILE A 59 -7.06 6.09 5.66
N PRO A 60 -7.79 5.23 6.38
CA PRO A 60 -8.61 4.20 5.75
C PRO A 60 -9.69 4.86 4.89
N LYS A 61 -9.81 4.41 3.65
CA LYS A 61 -10.97 4.74 2.82
C LYS A 61 -12.15 3.84 3.21
N ASP A 62 -11.85 2.56 3.32
CA ASP A 62 -12.75 1.48 3.68
C ASP A 62 -11.94 0.27 4.19
N SER A 63 -12.58 -0.90 4.29
CA SER A 63 -11.95 -2.16 4.71
C SER A 63 -10.91 -2.71 3.73
N THR A 64 -10.84 -2.17 2.50
CA THR A 64 -10.02 -2.73 1.41
C THR A 64 -8.84 -1.86 1.01
N GLU A 65 -8.92 -0.57 1.30
CA GLU A 65 -7.97 0.42 0.82
C GLU A 65 -7.70 1.50 1.87
N SER A 66 -6.45 1.90 1.99
CA SER A 66 -6.04 3.03 2.81
C SER A 66 -5.06 3.94 2.05
N ARG A 67 -4.98 5.19 2.49
CA ARG A 67 -3.95 6.14 2.06
C ARG A 67 -2.97 6.36 3.19
N VAL A 68 -1.68 6.31 2.86
CA VAL A 68 -0.60 6.66 3.76
C VAL A 68 -0.03 7.98 3.30
N LEU A 69 -0.08 8.99 4.15
CA LEU A 69 0.54 10.29 3.94
C LEU A 69 1.82 10.33 4.74
N ILE A 70 2.95 10.60 4.09
CA ILE A 70 4.25 10.72 4.72
C ILE A 70 4.74 12.15 4.54
N THR A 71 4.96 12.86 5.62
CA THR A 71 5.49 14.24 5.61
C THR A 71 6.94 14.20 6.03
N ASN A 72 7.84 14.68 5.19
CA ASN A 72 9.23 14.92 5.57
C ASN A 72 9.28 16.20 6.42
N LYS A 73 9.74 16.09 7.66
CA LYS A 73 9.88 17.21 8.62
C LYS A 73 11.28 17.83 8.62
N THR A 74 12.18 17.29 7.80
CA THR A 74 13.57 17.76 7.71
C THR A 74 13.77 18.72 6.54
N ASP A 75 14.85 19.43 6.56
CA ASP A 75 15.32 20.34 5.50
C ASP A 75 16.09 19.62 4.37
N GLN A 76 16.19 18.27 4.45
CA GLN A 76 16.92 17.45 3.48
C GLN A 76 16.01 16.43 2.78
N PRO A 77 16.35 16.02 1.56
CA PRO A 77 15.60 14.95 0.89
C PRO A 77 15.83 13.61 1.60
N LEU A 78 14.75 12.87 1.82
CA LEU A 78 14.78 11.55 2.45
C LEU A 78 14.41 10.46 1.44
N SER A 79 15.13 9.33 1.54
CA SER A 79 14.81 8.05 0.89
C SER A 79 14.32 7.09 1.98
N ILE A 80 13.00 6.97 2.10
CA ILE A 80 12.37 6.22 3.19
C ILE A 80 12.23 4.76 2.78
N LYS A 81 12.89 3.87 3.53
CA LYS A 81 12.67 2.43 3.41
C LYS A 81 11.34 2.08 4.04
N LEU A 82 10.39 1.64 3.20
CA LEU A 82 9.06 1.24 3.64
C LEU A 82 9.09 -0.15 4.29
N PRO A 83 8.27 -0.39 5.34
CA PRO A 83 8.13 -1.73 5.92
C PRO A 83 7.41 -2.65 4.93
N SER A 84 7.78 -3.93 4.93
CA SER A 84 7.10 -4.94 4.11
C SER A 84 5.65 -5.17 4.56
N THR A 85 5.37 -4.95 5.85
CA THR A 85 4.03 -5.08 6.45
C THR A 85 3.80 -3.98 7.48
N PHE A 86 2.54 -3.64 7.71
CA PHE A 86 2.12 -2.69 8.72
C PHE A 86 0.72 -3.02 9.23
N ALA A 87 0.37 -2.46 10.39
CA ALA A 87 -0.99 -2.38 10.88
C ALA A 87 -1.45 -0.92 10.99
N GLY A 88 -2.73 -0.71 10.72
CA GLY A 88 -3.43 0.51 11.07
C GLY A 88 -4.31 0.25 12.30
N VAL A 89 -4.13 1.03 13.35
CA VAL A 89 -4.87 0.89 14.60
C VAL A 89 -5.72 2.14 14.83
N PRO A 90 -7.04 2.00 15.09
CA PRO A 90 -7.86 3.17 15.38
C PRO A 90 -7.38 3.84 16.66
N VAL A 91 -7.14 5.15 16.59
CA VAL A 91 -6.84 5.95 17.77
C VAL A 91 -8.13 6.15 18.53
N LEU A 92 -8.23 5.48 19.67
CA LEU A 92 -9.32 5.71 20.60
C LEU A 92 -9.09 7.07 21.21
N ALA A 93 -9.99 8.02 20.95
CA ALA A 93 -10.05 9.23 21.74
C ALA A 93 -10.20 8.77 23.19
N GLN A 94 -9.20 8.98 24.00
CA GLN A 94 -9.32 8.92 25.46
C GLN A 94 -10.32 10.03 25.82
N ALA A 95 -11.59 9.69 25.84
CA ALA A 95 -12.58 10.52 26.50
C ALA A 95 -12.17 10.58 27.96
N ALA A 96 -11.54 11.68 28.33
CA ALA A 96 -11.27 12.02 29.71
C ALA A 96 -12.57 11.95 30.49
N GLY A 97 -12.71 10.94 31.34
CA GLY A 97 -13.71 10.88 32.38
C GLY A 97 -15.10 10.51 31.91
N ALA A 98 -15.41 9.23 31.89
CA ALA A 98 -16.65 8.65 32.42
C ALA A 98 -16.59 7.14 32.23
N GLY A 99 -16.70 6.44 33.33
CA GLY A 99 -16.70 4.99 33.42
C GLY A 99 -17.77 4.35 32.55
N GLY A 100 -17.49 3.16 32.11
CA GLY A 100 -18.49 2.34 31.47
C GLY A 100 -17.94 1.58 30.27
N GLY A 101 -17.43 0.39 30.52
CA GLY A 101 -17.03 -0.55 29.50
C GLY A 101 -18.14 -0.77 28.46
N ARG A 102 -17.81 -0.47 27.21
CA ARG A 102 -18.45 -1.05 26.04
C ARG A 102 -17.38 -1.36 25.02
N SER A 103 -16.83 -2.54 25.15
CA SER A 103 -15.85 -3.13 24.22
C SER A 103 -16.42 -3.37 22.80
N GLY A 104 -17.67 -3.05 22.55
CA GLY A 104 -18.39 -3.43 21.33
C GLY A 104 -18.45 -2.38 20.21
N ASN A 105 -17.84 -1.22 20.35
CA ASN A 105 -18.04 -0.11 19.41
C ASN A 105 -16.75 0.45 18.76
N GLN A 106 -15.67 -0.30 18.82
CA GLN A 106 -14.39 0.12 18.24
C GLN A 106 -14.32 -0.32 16.78
N ASN A 107 -13.70 0.53 15.95
CA ASN A 107 -13.35 0.13 14.60
C ASN A 107 -12.23 -0.92 14.64
N GLN A 108 -12.23 -1.81 13.65
CA GLN A 108 -11.21 -2.84 13.57
C GLN A 108 -9.88 -2.29 13.07
N SER A 109 -8.80 -2.91 13.53
CA SER A 109 -7.47 -2.69 12.99
C SER A 109 -7.37 -3.23 11.57
N THR A 110 -6.51 -2.62 10.77
CA THR A 110 -6.23 -3.06 9.39
C THR A 110 -4.81 -3.60 9.29
N GLY A 111 -4.59 -4.53 8.39
CA GLY A 111 -3.25 -5.01 8.03
C GLY A 111 -3.00 -4.85 6.54
N GLY A 112 -1.76 -4.58 6.17
CA GLY A 112 -1.36 -4.45 4.77
C GLY A 112 0.13 -4.55 4.58
N GLY A 113 0.58 -4.43 3.33
CA GLY A 113 1.97 -4.35 2.95
C GLY A 113 2.24 -3.10 2.12
N MET A 114 3.49 -2.65 2.13
CA MET A 114 3.96 -1.50 1.37
C MET A 114 4.97 -1.87 0.27
N ASP A 115 4.96 -3.13 -0.19
CA ASP A 115 5.77 -3.52 -1.34
C ASP A 115 5.24 -2.85 -2.61
N LEU A 116 5.94 -1.88 -3.11
CA LEU A 116 5.61 -1.02 -4.27
C LEU A 116 5.73 -1.75 -5.62
N PHE A 117 5.36 -3.02 -5.68
CA PHE A 117 5.21 -3.73 -6.96
C PHE A 117 3.77 -3.64 -7.47
N GLY A 118 3.36 -2.46 -7.90
CA GLY A 118 2.11 -2.35 -8.63
C GLY A 118 1.20 -1.22 -8.19
N GLY A 119 1.43 -0.04 -8.63
CA GLY A 119 0.38 0.96 -8.58
C GLY A 119 0.86 2.39 -8.52
N GLY A 120 1.03 2.98 -9.65
CA GLY A 120 0.83 4.35 -10.06
C GLY A 120 0.89 5.44 -9.00
N GLY A 121 2.04 6.11 -8.90
CA GLY A 121 2.19 7.36 -8.17
C GLY A 121 3.65 7.76 -8.10
N GLY A 122 4.14 8.41 -9.14
CA GLY A 122 5.33 9.24 -9.27
C GLY A 122 6.45 9.09 -8.23
N GLY A 123 7.45 8.29 -8.51
CA GLY A 123 8.68 8.21 -7.75
C GLY A 123 9.40 6.90 -8.04
N GLY A 124 10.10 6.82 -9.18
CA GLY A 124 10.83 5.64 -9.59
C GLY A 124 11.87 5.24 -8.57
N GLY A 125 11.69 4.07 -8.00
CA GLY A 125 12.64 3.40 -7.14
C GLY A 125 12.16 1.98 -6.87
N GLY A 126 12.59 1.02 -7.70
CA GLY A 126 12.35 -0.38 -7.41
C GLY A 126 13.01 -0.75 -6.09
N GLY A 127 12.25 -1.33 -5.14
CA GLY A 127 12.82 -1.89 -3.95
C GLY A 127 12.36 -1.30 -2.62
N GLY A 128 11.09 -0.91 -2.47
CA GLY A 128 10.54 -0.54 -1.15
C GLY A 128 11.05 0.81 -0.59
N PHE A 129 11.57 1.68 -1.44
CA PHE A 129 12.01 3.03 -1.06
C PHE A 129 11.04 4.08 -1.58
N PHE A 130 10.79 5.06 -0.75
CA PHE A 130 9.94 6.20 -1.06
C PHE A 130 10.69 7.51 -0.86
N ASN A 131 10.92 8.26 -1.95
CA ASN A 131 11.70 9.48 -1.92
C ASN A 131 10.79 10.70 -1.70
N ILE A 132 11.14 11.53 -0.72
CA ILE A 132 10.40 12.75 -0.40
C ILE A 132 11.37 13.93 -0.28
N ALA A 133 11.07 15.00 -1.03
CA ALA A 133 11.80 16.27 -0.89
C ALA A 133 11.59 16.90 0.50
N PRO A 134 12.46 17.83 0.92
CA PRO A 134 12.34 18.54 2.17
C PRO A 134 10.96 19.19 2.34
N GLU A 135 10.40 19.13 3.54
CA GLU A 135 9.13 19.78 3.90
C GLU A 135 7.93 19.43 2.98
N ARG A 136 8.01 18.30 2.26
CA ARG A 136 6.94 17.84 1.36
C ARG A 136 6.16 16.68 1.96
N VAL A 137 4.95 16.51 1.42
CA VAL A 137 4.08 15.38 1.73
C VAL A 137 4.04 14.45 0.53
N GLY A 138 4.34 13.19 0.76
CA GLY A 138 4.14 12.13 -0.21
C GLY A 138 2.90 11.31 0.15
N GLN A 139 2.28 10.68 -0.84
CA GLN A 139 1.10 9.85 -0.65
C GLN A 139 1.29 8.50 -1.30
N LEU A 140 0.94 7.45 -0.55
CA LEU A 140 0.87 6.07 -1.01
C LEU A 140 -0.56 5.56 -0.88
N LYS A 141 -0.99 4.78 -1.86
CA LYS A 141 -2.23 4.02 -1.81
C LYS A 141 -1.87 2.57 -1.50
N VAL A 142 -2.47 2.01 -0.44
CA VAL A 142 -2.17 0.67 0.02
C VAL A 142 -3.44 -0.17 0.11
N THR A 143 -3.33 -1.43 -0.29
CA THR A 143 -4.41 -2.41 -0.12
C THR A 143 -4.33 -2.98 1.29
N THR A 144 -5.47 -3.06 1.96
CA THR A 144 -5.57 -3.51 3.35
C THR A 144 -6.63 -4.59 3.53
N VAL A 145 -6.54 -5.30 4.63
CA VAL A 145 -7.54 -6.22 5.16
C VAL A 145 -7.88 -5.85 6.59
N CYS A 146 -9.09 -6.18 7.01
CA CYS A 146 -9.52 -6.08 8.39
C CYS A 146 -8.98 -7.24 9.21
N LEU A 147 -8.40 -6.96 10.37
CA LEU A 147 -7.77 -7.96 11.24
C LEU A 147 -8.70 -8.45 12.36
N GLU A 148 -9.80 -7.74 12.67
CA GLU A 148 -10.64 -8.05 13.81
C GLU A 148 -12.11 -8.20 13.40
N HIS A 149 -12.52 -9.42 13.09
CA HIS A 149 -13.90 -9.72 12.70
C HIS A 149 -14.91 -9.31 13.80
N GLY A 150 -16.02 -8.73 13.37
CA GLY A 150 -17.12 -8.34 14.28
C GLY A 150 -17.05 -6.91 14.81
N LYS A 151 -15.91 -6.22 14.67
CA LYS A 151 -15.82 -4.77 14.93
C LYS A 151 -16.30 -3.96 13.73
N LYS A 152 -16.54 -2.66 13.93
CA LYS A 152 -16.93 -1.74 12.85
C LYS A 152 -15.84 -1.63 11.78
N GLU A 153 -16.25 -1.48 10.54
CA GLU A 153 -15.32 -1.29 9.43
C GLU A 153 -14.54 0.03 9.55
N PRO A 154 -13.28 0.03 9.07
CA PRO A 154 -12.48 1.25 9.00
C PRO A 154 -13.11 2.25 8.05
N HIS A 155 -12.98 3.54 8.34
CA HIS A 155 -13.41 4.62 7.47
C HIS A 155 -12.67 5.92 7.78
N ALA A 156 -12.64 6.85 6.83
CA ALA A 156 -11.80 8.05 6.88
C ALA A 156 -12.11 9.03 8.03
N ALA A 157 -13.29 8.95 8.65
CA ALA A 157 -13.65 9.82 9.77
C ALA A 157 -13.05 9.36 11.11
N VAL A 158 -12.48 8.18 11.18
CA VAL A 158 -11.77 7.67 12.36
C VAL A 158 -10.28 7.84 12.15
N PRO A 159 -9.56 8.51 13.05
CA PRO A 159 -8.10 8.60 12.97
C PRO A 159 -7.47 7.23 13.23
N TYR A 160 -6.47 6.90 12.43
CA TYR A 160 -5.69 5.67 12.56
C TYR A 160 -4.20 5.99 12.71
N GLU A 161 -3.56 5.28 13.60
CA GLU A 161 -2.12 5.24 13.77
C GLU A 161 -1.54 4.06 13.01
N ILE A 162 -0.39 4.25 12.37
CA ILE A 162 0.34 3.17 11.71
C ILE A 162 1.36 2.57 12.69
N LYS A 163 1.41 1.24 12.75
CA LYS A 163 2.30 0.48 13.64
C LYS A 163 2.94 -0.70 12.93
N PRO A 164 4.04 -1.25 13.45
CA PRO A 164 4.50 -2.58 13.07
C PRO A 164 3.37 -3.60 13.21
N LEU A 165 3.21 -4.48 12.21
CA LEU A 165 2.11 -5.46 12.21
C LEU A 165 2.22 -6.43 13.41
N GLU A 166 3.42 -6.69 13.87
CA GLU A 166 3.75 -7.55 15.01
C GLU A 166 3.14 -7.06 16.34
N GLU A 167 2.89 -5.77 16.46
CA GLU A 167 2.22 -5.19 17.64
C GLU A 167 0.73 -5.51 17.70
N VAL A 168 0.12 -5.86 16.55
CA VAL A 168 -1.33 -6.12 16.42
C VAL A 168 -1.60 -7.61 16.24
N SER A 169 -0.77 -8.31 15.49
CA SER A 169 -0.88 -9.74 15.26
C SER A 169 0.49 -10.40 15.37
N GLN A 170 0.64 -11.26 16.36
CA GLN A 170 1.87 -12.04 16.57
C GLN A 170 1.91 -13.32 15.73
N LYS A 171 0.88 -13.59 14.93
CA LYS A 171 0.81 -14.78 14.05
C LYS A 171 1.67 -14.53 12.80
N PRO A 172 2.78 -15.26 12.60
CA PRO A 172 3.68 -15.02 11.47
C PRO A 172 3.01 -15.27 10.11
N GLU A 173 1.99 -16.13 10.06
CA GLU A 173 1.19 -16.36 8.86
C GLU A 173 0.41 -15.12 8.43
N VAL A 174 -0.04 -14.29 9.38
CA VAL A 174 -0.72 -13.01 9.08
C VAL A 174 0.27 -12.01 8.50
N GLN A 175 1.52 -12.02 8.97
CA GLN A 175 2.59 -11.19 8.39
C GLN A 175 2.88 -11.60 6.94
N GLU A 176 3.01 -12.92 6.66
CA GLU A 176 3.20 -13.40 5.29
C GLU A 176 2.01 -13.08 4.39
N LEU A 177 0.79 -13.20 4.90
CA LEU A 177 -0.44 -12.81 4.20
C LEU A 177 -0.40 -11.32 3.80
N CYS A 178 -0.12 -10.42 4.74
CA CYS A 178 -0.05 -8.98 4.50
C CYS A 178 1.09 -8.63 3.52
N ARG A 179 2.22 -9.32 3.59
CA ARG A 179 3.33 -9.15 2.65
C ARG A 179 2.93 -9.58 1.23
N MET A 180 2.25 -10.74 1.07
CA MET A 180 1.74 -11.18 -0.23
C MET A 180 0.69 -10.21 -0.80
N LEU A 181 -0.17 -9.66 0.07
CA LEU A 181 -1.16 -8.66 -0.31
C LEU A 181 -0.49 -7.37 -0.80
N GLY A 182 0.45 -6.83 -0.04
CA GLY A 182 1.20 -5.63 -0.40
C GLY A 182 1.99 -5.77 -1.69
N ALA A 183 2.52 -6.96 -1.97
CA ALA A 183 3.19 -7.30 -3.22
C ALA A 183 2.22 -7.56 -4.39
N GLY A 184 0.91 -7.43 -4.20
CA GLY A 184 -0.10 -7.67 -5.23
C GLY A 184 -0.21 -9.13 -5.70
N LYS A 185 0.34 -10.09 -4.95
CA LYS A 185 0.37 -11.51 -5.29
C LYS A 185 -0.97 -12.22 -5.07
N ILE A 186 -1.82 -11.63 -4.25
CA ILE A 186 -3.13 -12.19 -3.90
C ILE A 186 -4.22 -11.12 -4.00
N PRO A 187 -5.44 -11.49 -4.45
CA PRO A 187 -6.57 -10.57 -4.45
C PRO A 187 -6.98 -10.17 -3.02
N GLN A 188 -7.42 -8.92 -2.84
CA GLN A 188 -7.80 -8.39 -1.53
C GLN A 188 -8.88 -9.22 -0.84
N ARG A 189 -9.94 -9.62 -1.55
CA ARG A 189 -11.03 -10.39 -0.95
C ARG A 189 -10.59 -11.78 -0.49
N VAL A 190 -9.68 -12.41 -1.23
CA VAL A 190 -9.04 -13.68 -0.83
C VAL A 190 -8.18 -13.48 0.41
N ALA A 191 -7.42 -12.41 0.46
CA ALA A 191 -6.64 -12.03 1.65
C ALA A 191 -7.55 -11.75 2.85
N GLN A 192 -8.73 -11.15 2.66
CA GLN A 192 -9.68 -10.89 3.74
C GLN A 192 -10.23 -12.17 4.35
N VAL A 193 -10.57 -13.18 3.53
CA VAL A 193 -10.97 -14.52 4.02
C VAL A 193 -9.85 -15.12 4.87
N ALA A 194 -8.63 -15.14 4.31
CA ALA A 194 -7.46 -15.72 4.99
C ALA A 194 -7.12 -14.98 6.29
N ALA A 195 -7.23 -13.64 6.30
CA ALA A 195 -6.98 -12.83 7.50
C ALA A 195 -7.93 -13.19 8.65
N TRP A 196 -9.22 -13.34 8.37
CA TRP A 196 -10.18 -13.71 9.42
C TRP A 196 -10.03 -15.18 9.87
N HIS A 197 -9.66 -16.08 8.97
CA HIS A 197 -9.31 -17.45 9.35
C HIS A 197 -8.09 -17.46 10.27
N LEU A 198 -6.99 -16.83 9.85
CA LEU A 198 -5.72 -16.85 10.57
C LEU A 198 -5.78 -16.03 11.87
N ASN A 199 -6.32 -14.82 11.84
CA ASN A 199 -6.25 -13.90 12.98
C ASN A 199 -7.40 -14.04 13.98
N ASN A 200 -8.59 -14.45 13.52
CA ASN A 200 -9.79 -14.54 14.35
C ASN A 200 -10.28 -16.00 14.55
N ASP A 201 -9.50 -16.97 14.09
CA ASP A 201 -9.78 -18.40 14.21
C ASP A 201 -11.16 -18.80 13.64
N MET A 202 -11.67 -18.03 12.66
CA MET A 202 -12.93 -18.37 12.00
C MET A 202 -12.79 -19.64 11.19
N SER A 203 -13.72 -20.57 11.37
CA SER A 203 -13.76 -21.80 10.58
C SER A 203 -14.12 -21.50 9.12
N TRP A 204 -13.73 -22.39 8.23
CA TRP A 204 -14.09 -22.28 6.80
C TRP A 204 -15.61 -22.30 6.58
N ASP A 205 -16.35 -23.06 7.39
CA ASP A 205 -17.81 -23.09 7.36
C ASP A 205 -18.42 -21.74 7.80
N GLN A 206 -17.87 -21.11 8.85
CA GLN A 206 -18.32 -19.78 9.26
C GLN A 206 -18.09 -18.73 8.18
N LEU A 207 -16.93 -18.79 7.50
CA LEU A 207 -16.59 -17.88 6.41
C LEU A 207 -17.47 -18.13 5.17
N ALA A 208 -17.71 -19.39 4.81
CA ALA A 208 -18.55 -19.76 3.68
C ALA A 208 -20.03 -19.39 3.90
N ASN A 209 -20.53 -19.52 5.13
CA ASN A 209 -21.92 -19.23 5.49
C ASN A 209 -22.17 -17.77 5.88
N LYS A 210 -21.10 -16.92 5.89
CA LYS A 210 -21.26 -15.50 6.22
C LYS A 210 -22.12 -14.80 5.16
N GLN A 211 -23.12 -14.03 5.64
CA GLN A 211 -24.08 -13.33 4.77
C GLN A 211 -23.93 -11.82 4.87
N LEU A 212 -24.08 -11.14 3.73
CA LEU A 212 -24.42 -9.73 3.66
C LEU A 212 -25.92 -9.58 3.80
N ARG A 213 -26.37 -8.61 4.61
CA ARG A 213 -27.77 -8.20 4.71
C ARG A 213 -27.96 -6.84 4.10
N PHE A 214 -28.87 -6.73 3.16
CA PHE A 214 -29.21 -5.49 2.50
C PHE A 214 -30.39 -4.80 3.22
N ALA A 215 -30.53 -3.48 3.00
CA ALA A 215 -31.59 -2.69 3.62
C ALA A 215 -33.01 -3.16 3.24
N ASN A 216 -33.17 -3.79 2.08
CA ASN A 216 -34.44 -4.38 1.61
C ASN A 216 -34.75 -5.75 2.23
N GLY A 217 -33.91 -6.24 3.19
CA GLY A 217 -34.08 -7.53 3.86
C GLY A 217 -33.50 -8.73 3.09
N SER A 218 -33.06 -8.55 1.85
CA SER A 218 -32.39 -9.64 1.12
C SER A 218 -31.00 -9.93 1.68
N THR A 219 -30.50 -11.14 1.41
CA THR A 219 -29.15 -11.57 1.80
C THR A 219 -28.39 -12.11 0.60
N ALA A 220 -27.06 -12.00 0.65
CA ALA A 220 -26.16 -12.63 -0.30
C ALA A 220 -24.93 -13.19 0.44
N PRO A 221 -24.25 -14.22 -0.10
CA PRO A 221 -22.99 -14.66 0.47
C PRO A 221 -21.99 -13.52 0.55
N TYR A 222 -21.33 -13.39 1.70
CA TYR A 222 -20.29 -12.38 1.89
C TYR A 222 -19.07 -12.70 1.03
N PHE A 223 -18.70 -13.99 0.97
CA PHE A 223 -17.62 -14.50 0.14
C PHE A 223 -18.15 -15.54 -0.85
N SER A 224 -17.59 -15.55 -2.05
CA SER A 224 -17.89 -16.59 -3.04
C SER A 224 -17.16 -17.90 -2.71
N PRO A 225 -17.64 -19.05 -3.18
CA PRO A 225 -16.93 -20.32 -3.04
C PRO A 225 -15.51 -20.29 -3.62
N GLN A 226 -15.30 -19.54 -4.70
CA GLN A 226 -14.01 -19.40 -5.35
C GLN A 226 -13.02 -18.60 -4.44
N GLU A 227 -13.49 -17.55 -3.76
CA GLU A 227 -12.68 -16.81 -2.80
C GLU A 227 -12.28 -17.66 -1.60
N ILE A 228 -13.19 -18.49 -1.08
CA ILE A 228 -12.90 -19.45 0.00
C ILE A 228 -11.85 -20.47 -0.44
N GLN A 229 -12.02 -21.09 -1.61
CA GLN A 229 -11.05 -22.05 -2.13
C GLN A 229 -9.67 -21.44 -2.42
N ALA A 230 -9.65 -20.19 -2.90
CA ALA A 230 -8.40 -19.49 -3.12
C ALA A 230 -7.72 -19.17 -1.78
N ALA A 231 -8.48 -18.78 -0.77
CA ALA A 231 -7.96 -18.48 0.57
C ALA A 231 -7.37 -19.71 1.26
N LEU A 232 -7.96 -20.91 1.08
CA LEU A 232 -7.37 -22.16 1.56
C LEU A 232 -5.93 -22.35 1.03
N ARG A 233 -5.72 -22.10 -0.26
CA ARG A 233 -4.38 -22.19 -0.87
C ARG A 233 -3.43 -21.12 -0.34
N VAL A 234 -3.93 -19.90 -0.15
CA VAL A 234 -3.13 -18.79 0.40
C VAL A 234 -2.70 -19.08 1.84
N VAL A 235 -3.59 -19.61 2.68
CA VAL A 235 -3.25 -20.00 4.06
C VAL A 235 -2.20 -21.11 4.07
N ALA A 236 -2.35 -22.15 3.23
CA ALA A 236 -1.35 -23.19 3.11
C ALA A 236 0.02 -22.64 2.66
N MET A 237 0.02 -21.69 1.73
CA MET A 237 1.25 -21.00 1.29
C MET A 237 1.87 -20.17 2.41
N ALA A 238 1.06 -19.43 3.18
CA ALA A 238 1.56 -18.66 4.32
C ALA A 238 2.24 -19.56 5.37
N HIS A 239 1.62 -20.68 5.72
CA HIS A 239 2.23 -21.68 6.62
C HIS A 239 3.55 -22.22 6.06
N ALA A 240 3.61 -22.58 4.78
CA ALA A 240 4.82 -23.09 4.16
C ALA A 240 5.97 -22.06 4.20
N LEU A 241 5.69 -20.79 3.90
CA LEU A 241 6.66 -19.70 3.97
C LEU A 241 7.18 -19.45 5.39
N VAL A 242 6.32 -19.56 6.39
CA VAL A 242 6.72 -19.47 7.80
C VAL A 242 7.63 -20.63 8.19
N GLN A 243 7.27 -21.86 7.81
CA GLN A 243 8.11 -23.04 8.09
C GLN A 243 9.49 -22.96 7.40
N GLU A 244 9.53 -22.50 6.15
CA GLU A 244 10.77 -22.28 5.43
C GLU A 244 11.68 -21.26 6.15
N LYS A 245 11.12 -20.14 6.60
CA LYS A 245 11.87 -19.12 7.36
C LYS A 245 12.40 -19.67 8.68
N ASN A 246 11.59 -20.43 9.40
CA ASN A 246 11.99 -21.03 10.66
C ASN A 246 13.09 -22.08 10.47
N SER A 247 13.08 -22.85 9.38
CA SER A 247 14.11 -23.83 9.06
C SER A 247 15.40 -23.18 8.53
N ALA A 248 15.32 -22.01 7.91
CA ALA A 248 16.48 -21.27 7.42
C ALA A 248 17.21 -20.47 8.50
N GLN A 249 16.60 -20.26 9.69
CA GLN A 249 17.28 -19.65 10.83
C GLN A 249 18.15 -20.73 11.53
N PRO A 250 19.51 -20.69 11.45
CA PRO A 250 20.35 -21.63 12.17
C PRO A 250 20.13 -21.42 13.67
N THR A 251 19.89 -22.52 14.37
CA THR A 251 19.77 -22.61 15.83
C THR A 251 21.05 -22.10 16.50
N SER A 252 21.13 -20.80 16.78
CA SER A 252 22.26 -20.20 17.51
C SER A 252 22.09 -20.26 19.04
N GLU A 253 21.29 -21.19 19.56
CA GLU A 253 21.15 -21.39 21.01
C GLU A 253 21.22 -22.86 21.39
N LYS A 254 22.42 -23.45 21.31
CA LYS A 254 22.81 -24.59 22.18
C LYS A 254 24.31 -24.79 22.16
N LYS A 255 25.08 -23.81 22.69
CA LYS A 255 26.46 -24.04 23.04
C LYS A 255 26.82 -23.21 24.28
N GLY A 256 26.48 -23.71 25.44
CA GLY A 256 26.83 -23.03 26.68
C GLY A 256 26.24 -23.70 27.91
N SER A 257 26.45 -25.00 28.10
CA SER A 257 26.40 -25.60 29.44
C SER A 257 26.81 -27.06 29.37
N LEU A 258 28.14 -27.29 29.22
CA LEU A 258 28.77 -28.57 29.60
C LEU A 258 30.25 -28.29 29.84
N SER A 259 30.58 -27.80 31.04
CA SER A 259 31.83 -28.04 31.72
C SER A 259 31.73 -27.44 33.13
N GLN A 260 31.36 -28.21 34.08
CA GLN A 260 32.09 -28.55 35.32
C GLN A 260 31.25 -29.56 36.11
#